data_e93d707fd1c9e6fb4187727abe89adcf
#
_entry.id   e93d707fd1c9e6fb4187727abe89adcf
#
_cell.length_a   1.000
_cell.length_b   1.000
_cell.length_c   1.000
_cell.angle_alpha   90.00
_cell.angle_beta   90.00
_cell.angle_gamma   90.00
#
_symmetry.space_group_name_H-M   'P 1'
#
loop_
_entity.id
_entity.type
_entity.pdbx_description
1 polymer ?
#
loop_
_entity_poly.entity_id
_entity_poly.type
_entity_poly.pdbx_seq_one_letter_code
_entity_poly.pdbx_strand_id
1 'polypeptide(L)'
;MNKLLSFAVAAALSLGGVASVQAAEITGAVGATSQSGMTYRIGAGWNWDKSWWESSTGRLTGYWDAGYTYWEGESDHSSAQHSLSFAPVFVYEFGHGYLKPFVEAGIGVSVFSSTKVGEQDLGSAFNFEDRLGLGVKIGETQRVGIRATHYSNAGIKQPNDGIESYALFYSHSL
;
A
#
# COMPACT_ATOMS: atom_id res chain seq x y z
N MET A 1 20.99 -5.39 -15.38
CA MET A 1 20.61 -5.07 -13.99
C MET A 1 21.03 -3.64 -13.72
N ASN A 2 20.09 -2.72 -13.69
CA ASN A 2 20.41 -1.28 -13.64
C ASN A 2 20.91 -0.86 -12.26
N LYS A 3 22.07 -0.22 -12.22
CA LYS A 3 22.72 0.30 -10.99
C LYS A 3 21.82 1.25 -10.17
N LEU A 4 20.80 1.86 -10.78
CA LEU A 4 19.79 2.70 -10.13
C LEU A 4 18.87 1.90 -9.19
N LEU A 5 18.50 0.67 -9.52
CA LEU A 5 17.68 -0.19 -8.67
C LEU A 5 18.44 -0.61 -7.40
N SER A 6 19.74 -0.87 -7.55
CA SER A 6 20.63 -1.22 -6.42
C SER A 6 20.81 -0.03 -5.45
N PHE A 7 20.80 1.20 -5.95
CA PHE A 7 20.91 2.41 -5.13
C PHE A 7 19.61 2.70 -4.35
N ALA A 8 18.45 2.47 -4.96
CA ALA A 8 17.15 2.68 -4.29
C ALA A 8 16.93 1.68 -3.14
N VAL A 9 17.31 0.41 -3.33
CA VAL A 9 17.23 -0.62 -2.28
C VAL A 9 18.23 -0.34 -1.15
N ALA A 10 19.47 0.11 -1.48
CA ALA A 10 20.46 0.46 -0.48
C ALA A 10 20.09 1.73 0.31
N ALA A 11 19.48 2.74 -0.32
CA ALA A 11 19.01 3.95 0.34
C ALA A 11 17.82 3.67 1.31
N ALA A 12 16.91 2.76 0.94
CA ALA A 12 15.82 2.35 1.82
C ALA A 12 16.32 1.57 3.06
N LEU A 13 17.43 0.83 2.92
CA LEU A 13 18.04 0.09 4.03
C LEU A 13 18.94 0.98 4.93
N SER A 14 19.47 2.08 4.42
CA SER A 14 20.34 2.99 5.20
C SER A 14 19.59 4.07 5.99
N LEU A 15 18.32 4.31 5.72
CA LEU A 15 17.44 5.17 6.53
C LEU A 15 16.91 4.46 7.79
N GLY A 16 17.26 3.19 8.00
CA GLY A 16 16.96 2.38 9.18
C GLY A 16 17.83 2.69 10.41
N GLY A 17 18.32 3.93 10.56
CA GLY A 17 19.05 4.39 11.75
C GLY A 17 18.10 4.63 12.92
N VAL A 18 18.03 3.63 13.82
CA VAL A 18 17.64 3.75 15.24
C VAL A 18 16.34 4.51 15.51
N ALA A 19 15.25 4.13 14.84
CA ALA A 19 13.94 4.26 15.44
C ALA A 19 13.75 2.98 16.28
N SER A 20 13.44 3.12 17.56
CA SER A 20 12.97 2.00 18.39
C SER A 20 11.97 1.20 17.56
N VAL A 21 12.21 -0.11 17.40
CA VAL A 21 11.33 -1.02 16.65
C VAL A 21 10.03 -1.13 17.44
N GLN A 22 9.15 -0.17 17.24
CA GLN A 22 7.84 -0.13 17.82
C GLN A 22 6.90 -0.71 16.78
N ALA A 23 6.38 -1.90 17.10
CA ALA A 23 5.33 -2.64 16.40
C ALA A 23 5.39 -2.55 14.87
N ALA A 24 6.37 -3.23 14.27
CA ALA A 24 6.31 -3.50 12.84
C ALA A 24 5.07 -4.37 12.57
N GLU A 25 4.25 -3.94 11.63
CA GLU A 25 3.12 -4.71 11.14
C GLU A 25 3.49 -5.36 9.81
N ILE A 26 3.13 -6.63 9.65
CA ILE A 26 3.26 -7.33 8.36
C ILE A 26 1.87 -7.44 7.75
N THR A 27 1.76 -7.08 6.48
CA THR A 27 0.51 -7.16 5.71
C THR A 27 0.68 -8.08 4.52
N GLY A 28 -0.30 -8.97 4.31
CA GLY A 28 -0.49 -9.71 3.08
C GLY A 28 -1.80 -9.28 2.41
N ALA A 29 -1.81 -9.14 1.09
CA ALA A 29 -3.03 -8.84 0.34
C ALA A 29 -3.08 -9.58 -0.99
N VAL A 30 -4.29 -9.96 -1.38
CA VAL A 30 -4.62 -10.52 -2.69
C VAL A 30 -5.73 -9.69 -3.29
N GLY A 31 -5.57 -9.27 -4.53
CA GLY A 31 -6.50 -8.39 -5.21
C GLY A 31 -6.66 -8.70 -6.68
N ALA A 32 -7.60 -8.00 -7.29
CA ALA A 32 -7.80 -7.96 -8.74
C ALA A 32 -7.59 -6.54 -9.25
N THR A 33 -7.06 -6.42 -10.45
CA THR A 33 -6.94 -5.12 -11.14
C THR A 33 -8.24 -4.78 -11.86
N SER A 34 -8.41 -3.51 -12.22
CA SER A 34 -9.47 -3.07 -13.14
C SER A 34 -9.37 -3.71 -14.52
N GLN A 35 -8.26 -4.38 -14.84
CA GLN A 35 -7.94 -5.04 -16.11
C GLN A 35 -7.97 -6.58 -16.02
N SER A 36 -8.72 -7.13 -15.06
CA SER A 36 -8.88 -8.60 -14.84
C SER A 36 -7.63 -9.37 -14.41
N GLY A 37 -6.49 -8.71 -14.18
CA GLY A 37 -5.28 -9.32 -13.63
C GLY A 37 -5.34 -9.44 -12.09
N MET A 38 -4.55 -10.35 -11.52
CA MET A 38 -4.43 -10.49 -10.08
C MET A 38 -3.26 -9.67 -9.53
N THR A 39 -3.39 -9.23 -8.29
CA THR A 39 -2.30 -8.59 -7.53
C THR A 39 -2.03 -9.34 -6.24
N TYR A 40 -0.75 -9.47 -5.92
CA TYR A 40 -0.29 -10.06 -4.67
C TYR A 40 0.66 -9.08 -4.00
N ARG A 41 0.32 -8.64 -2.78
CA ARG A 41 1.10 -7.64 -2.06
C ARG A 41 1.60 -8.20 -0.73
N ILE A 42 2.85 -7.89 -0.41
CA ILE A 42 3.41 -7.99 0.93
C ILE A 42 3.86 -6.60 1.37
N GLY A 43 3.59 -6.24 2.62
CA GLY A 43 3.93 -4.94 3.16
C GLY A 43 4.46 -5.01 4.58
N ALA A 44 5.20 -3.98 4.96
CA ALA A 44 5.60 -3.70 6.32
C ALA A 44 5.07 -2.33 6.73
N GLY A 45 4.48 -2.26 7.91
CA GLY A 45 3.90 -1.04 8.45
C GLY A 45 4.55 -0.65 9.78
N TRP A 46 4.56 0.64 10.06
CA TRP A 46 5.01 1.22 11.35
C TRP A 46 3.92 2.12 11.87
N ASN A 47 3.24 1.68 12.93
CA ASN A 47 2.15 2.44 13.54
C ASN A 47 2.68 3.75 14.13
N TRP A 48 1.89 4.81 14.04
CA TRP A 48 2.20 6.06 14.68
C TRP A 48 1.89 5.99 16.18
N ASP A 49 2.77 6.57 17.02
CA ASP A 49 2.59 6.64 18.47
C ASP A 49 1.53 7.67 18.88
N LYS A 50 0.97 8.41 17.92
CA LYS A 50 0.01 9.49 18.14
C LYS A 50 -1.37 9.11 17.63
N SER A 51 -2.36 9.53 18.39
CA SER A 51 -3.75 9.56 17.97
C SER A 51 -4.34 10.96 18.14
N TRP A 52 -5.35 11.26 17.35
CA TRP A 52 -6.08 12.52 17.36
C TRP A 52 -7.57 12.26 17.39
N TRP A 53 -8.35 13.29 17.78
CA TRP A 53 -9.81 13.25 17.81
C TRP A 53 -10.35 12.09 18.62
N GLU A 54 -9.70 11.80 19.75
CA GLU A 54 -10.15 10.77 20.68
C GLU A 54 -11.50 11.15 21.31
N SER A 55 -12.48 10.28 21.19
CA SER A 55 -13.83 10.45 21.71
C SER A 55 -14.44 9.09 21.99
N SER A 56 -15.65 9.08 22.58
CA SER A 56 -16.42 7.84 22.76
C SER A 56 -16.77 7.14 21.43
N THR A 57 -16.77 7.86 20.31
CA THR A 57 -17.04 7.30 18.97
C THR A 57 -15.82 6.60 18.37
N GLY A 58 -14.60 7.06 18.67
CA GLY A 58 -13.38 6.50 18.10
C GLY A 58 -12.21 7.46 18.14
N ARG A 59 -11.18 7.15 17.34
CA ARG A 59 -9.95 7.95 17.23
C ARG A 59 -9.38 7.91 15.83
N LEU A 60 -8.68 8.99 15.46
CA LEU A 60 -7.83 9.02 14.28
C LEU A 60 -6.41 8.61 14.67
N THR A 61 -5.82 7.69 13.95
CA THR A 61 -4.42 7.25 14.06
C THR A 61 -3.87 7.00 12.66
N GLY A 62 -2.75 6.30 12.54
CA GLY A 62 -2.21 5.92 11.24
C GLY A 62 -0.92 5.13 11.34
N TYR A 63 -0.35 4.85 10.17
CA TYR A 63 0.89 4.12 10.04
C TYR A 63 1.63 4.52 8.76
N TRP A 64 2.93 4.30 8.75
CA TRP A 64 3.72 4.28 7.54
C TRP A 64 3.63 2.89 6.92
N ASP A 65 3.42 2.81 5.61
CA ASP A 65 3.33 1.56 4.87
C ASP A 65 4.38 1.52 3.77
N ALA A 66 5.20 0.47 3.76
CA ALA A 66 6.08 0.13 2.65
C ALA A 66 5.65 -1.21 2.08
N GLY A 67 5.54 -1.33 0.77
CA GLY A 67 5.05 -2.57 0.18
C GLY A 67 5.64 -2.91 -1.17
N TYR A 68 5.68 -4.19 -1.43
CA TYR A 68 5.99 -4.78 -2.72
C TYR A 68 4.73 -5.43 -3.27
N THR A 69 4.41 -5.15 -4.54
CA THR A 69 3.27 -5.75 -5.23
C THR A 69 3.76 -6.46 -6.50
N TYR A 70 3.35 -7.69 -6.65
CA TYR A 70 3.42 -8.46 -7.88
C TYR A 70 2.10 -8.27 -8.64
N TRP A 71 2.19 -7.91 -9.91
CA TRP A 71 1.09 -7.72 -10.83
C TRP A 71 1.13 -8.85 -11.85
N GLU A 72 0.12 -9.69 -11.87
CA GLU A 72 0.04 -10.79 -12.81
C GLU A 72 -0.16 -10.25 -14.22
N GLY A 73 0.53 -10.87 -15.18
CA GLY A 73 0.30 -10.56 -16.60
C GLY A 73 -1.03 -11.12 -17.10
N GLU A 74 -1.74 -10.36 -17.88
CA GLU A 74 -3.12 -10.65 -18.27
C GLU A 74 -3.28 -11.67 -19.40
N SER A 75 -2.22 -12.01 -20.14
CA SER A 75 -2.26 -12.93 -21.29
C SER A 75 -0.85 -13.39 -21.68
N ASP A 76 -0.77 -14.31 -22.65
CA ASP A 76 0.48 -14.76 -23.27
C ASP A 76 1.37 -13.62 -23.84
N HIS A 77 0.85 -12.40 -23.86
CA HIS A 77 1.51 -11.22 -24.45
C HIS A 77 1.91 -10.14 -23.41
N SER A 78 1.47 -10.25 -22.16
CA SER A 78 1.84 -9.28 -21.11
C SER A 78 2.67 -9.94 -20.02
N SER A 79 3.91 -9.46 -19.82
CA SER A 79 4.77 -9.94 -18.75
C SER A 79 4.28 -9.44 -17.39
N ALA A 80 4.44 -10.25 -16.36
CA ALA A 80 4.22 -9.84 -14.98
C ALA A 80 5.07 -8.62 -14.63
N GLN A 81 4.49 -7.72 -13.81
CA GLN A 81 5.15 -6.50 -13.38
C GLN A 81 5.30 -6.47 -11.85
N HIS A 82 6.13 -5.58 -11.38
CA HIS A 82 6.45 -5.41 -9.96
C HIS A 82 6.37 -3.93 -9.60
N SER A 83 5.92 -3.62 -8.38
CA SER A 83 6.02 -2.27 -7.86
C SER A 83 6.47 -2.26 -6.41
N LEU A 84 7.15 -1.17 -6.03
CA LEU A 84 7.43 -0.81 -4.65
C LEU A 84 6.67 0.45 -4.34
N SER A 85 6.08 0.54 -3.16
CA SER A 85 5.35 1.73 -2.73
C SER A 85 5.67 2.11 -1.29
N PHE A 86 5.46 3.40 -0.98
CA PHE A 86 5.57 3.94 0.35
C PHE A 86 4.51 5.03 0.56
N ALA A 87 3.72 4.90 1.64
CA ALA A 87 2.62 5.81 1.92
C ALA A 87 2.42 6.04 3.42
N PRO A 88 2.13 7.27 3.86
CA PRO A 88 1.40 7.52 5.09
C PRO A 88 -0.05 7.09 4.92
N VAL A 89 -0.58 6.36 5.89
CA VAL A 89 -1.97 5.90 5.91
C VAL A 89 -2.64 6.37 7.18
N PHE A 90 -3.70 7.16 7.04
CA PHE A 90 -4.56 7.60 8.13
C PHE A 90 -5.66 6.57 8.34
N VAL A 91 -5.96 6.27 9.60
CA VAL A 91 -6.96 5.29 10.01
C VAL A 91 -7.88 5.90 11.05
N TYR A 92 -9.18 5.91 10.79
CA TYR A 92 -10.17 6.20 11.81
C TYR A 92 -10.75 4.90 12.36
N GLU A 93 -10.40 4.58 13.62
CA GLU A 93 -10.91 3.42 14.36
C GLU A 93 -12.18 3.81 15.10
N PHE A 94 -13.28 3.06 14.89
CA PHE A 94 -14.55 3.28 15.57
C PHE A 94 -14.66 2.45 16.84
N GLY A 95 -15.07 3.09 17.93
CA GLY A 95 -15.27 2.45 19.23
C GLY A 95 -13.95 2.04 19.92
N HIS A 96 -14.09 1.32 21.05
CA HIS A 96 -12.97 0.94 21.91
C HIS A 96 -13.00 -0.55 22.31
N GLY A 97 -13.89 -1.33 21.69
CA GLY A 97 -14.05 -2.77 21.97
C GLY A 97 -12.94 -3.64 21.38
N TYR A 98 -13.11 -4.95 21.54
CA TYR A 98 -12.21 -5.93 20.95
C TYR A 98 -12.26 -5.93 19.42
N LEU A 99 -13.44 -5.68 18.85
CA LEU A 99 -13.62 -5.48 17.40
C LEU A 99 -13.82 -3.98 17.16
N LYS A 100 -12.92 -3.37 16.41
CA LYS A 100 -12.96 -1.95 16.06
C LYS A 100 -13.07 -1.83 14.55
N PRO A 101 -14.26 -1.53 14.00
CA PRO A 101 -14.38 -1.15 12.60
C PRO A 101 -13.47 0.03 12.31
N PHE A 102 -12.93 0.10 11.11
CA PHE A 102 -12.11 1.24 10.69
C PHE A 102 -12.32 1.59 9.22
N VAL A 103 -11.97 2.81 8.90
CA VAL A 103 -11.74 3.28 7.53
C VAL A 103 -10.31 3.78 7.43
N GLU A 104 -9.68 3.60 6.28
CA GLU A 104 -8.33 4.10 6.04
C GLU A 104 -8.25 4.88 4.74
N ALA A 105 -7.37 5.89 4.71
CA ALA A 105 -7.03 6.64 3.52
C ALA A 105 -5.54 6.99 3.53
N GLY A 106 -4.91 6.97 2.36
CA GLY A 106 -3.50 7.31 2.23
C GLY A 106 -3.18 7.83 0.84
N ILE A 107 -2.17 8.67 0.77
CA ILE A 107 -1.57 9.12 -0.49
C ILE A 107 -0.07 8.88 -0.38
N GLY A 108 0.50 8.16 -1.31
CA GLY A 108 1.90 7.80 -1.31
C GLY A 108 2.54 7.86 -2.68
N VAL A 109 3.67 7.19 -2.78
CA VAL A 109 4.45 7.08 -4.01
C VAL A 109 4.74 5.64 -4.33
N SER A 110 4.89 5.34 -5.60
CA SER A 110 5.24 4.00 -6.08
C SER A 110 6.20 4.05 -7.26
N VAL A 111 6.96 2.98 -7.43
CA VAL A 111 7.85 2.78 -8.58
C VAL A 111 7.56 1.41 -9.18
N PHE A 112 7.19 1.39 -10.44
CA PHE A 112 6.90 0.20 -11.22
C PHE A 112 8.12 -0.27 -12.00
N SER A 113 8.23 -1.58 -12.22
CA SER A 113 9.29 -2.18 -13.05
C SER A 113 9.13 -1.87 -14.54
N SER A 114 7.93 -1.50 -14.97
CA SER A 114 7.57 -1.10 -16.34
C SER A 114 6.57 0.04 -16.30
N THR A 115 6.50 0.83 -17.37
CA THR A 115 5.44 1.82 -17.57
C THR A 115 4.14 1.20 -18.06
N LYS A 116 4.15 -0.08 -18.45
CA LYS A 116 2.96 -0.81 -18.88
C LYS A 116 2.62 -1.91 -17.90
N VAL A 117 1.35 -1.97 -17.50
CA VAL A 117 0.79 -3.00 -16.63
C VAL A 117 -0.53 -3.49 -17.27
N GLY A 118 -0.53 -4.73 -17.77
CA GLY A 118 -1.61 -5.20 -18.65
C GLY A 118 -1.70 -4.31 -19.89
N GLU A 119 -2.87 -3.81 -20.20
CA GLU A 119 -3.13 -2.90 -21.33
C GLU A 119 -2.90 -1.42 -20.98
N GLN A 120 -2.72 -1.09 -19.69
CA GLN A 120 -2.55 0.29 -19.23
C GLN A 120 -1.12 0.78 -19.43
N ASP A 121 -0.98 1.98 -19.99
CA ASP A 121 0.29 2.69 -20.10
C ASP A 121 0.34 3.84 -19.09
N LEU A 122 1.07 3.62 -18.01
CA LEU A 122 1.26 4.59 -16.93
C LEU A 122 2.16 5.77 -17.35
N GLY A 123 2.81 5.70 -18.52
CA GLY A 123 3.71 6.72 -19.05
C GLY A 123 4.98 6.96 -18.22
N SER A 124 4.97 6.61 -16.96
CA SER A 124 6.07 6.78 -16.02
C SER A 124 6.21 5.55 -15.11
N ALA A 125 7.45 5.18 -14.77
CA ALA A 125 7.70 4.19 -13.72
C ALA A 125 7.36 4.75 -12.32
N PHE A 126 7.51 6.05 -12.12
CA PHE A 126 7.09 6.74 -10.90
C PHE A 126 5.60 7.09 -11.00
N ASN A 127 4.83 6.71 -9.98
CA ASN A 127 3.41 7.01 -9.85
C ASN A 127 3.08 7.40 -8.41
N PHE A 128 2.00 8.14 -8.22
CA PHE A 128 1.36 8.30 -6.93
C PHE A 128 0.50 7.07 -6.63
N GLU A 129 0.34 6.78 -5.35
CA GLU A 129 -0.55 5.75 -4.83
C GLU A 129 -1.64 6.42 -4.00
N ASP A 130 -2.89 6.37 -4.46
CA ASP A 130 -4.07 6.82 -3.71
C ASP A 130 -4.79 5.59 -3.16
N ARG A 131 -5.08 5.59 -1.85
CA ARG A 131 -5.60 4.42 -1.13
C ARG A 131 -6.83 4.78 -0.34
N LEU A 132 -7.86 3.92 -0.45
CA LEU A 132 -9.01 3.89 0.43
C LEU A 132 -9.28 2.46 0.88
N GLY A 133 -9.62 2.27 2.14
CA GLY A 133 -9.93 0.95 2.67
C GLY A 133 -10.91 1.02 3.84
N LEU A 134 -11.46 -0.14 4.15
CA LEU A 134 -12.30 -0.34 5.33
C LEU A 134 -12.12 -1.78 5.84
N GLY A 135 -12.33 -1.97 7.13
CA GLY A 135 -12.15 -3.27 7.74
C GLY A 135 -12.47 -3.30 9.22
N VAL A 136 -11.95 -4.33 9.88
CA VAL A 136 -12.08 -4.52 11.32
C VAL A 136 -10.71 -4.81 11.91
N LYS A 137 -10.35 -4.06 12.95
CA LYS A 137 -9.23 -4.37 13.83
C LYS A 137 -9.71 -5.30 14.93
N ILE A 138 -9.01 -6.40 15.12
CA ILE A 138 -9.32 -7.48 16.06
C ILE A 138 -8.28 -7.46 17.17
N GLY A 139 -8.70 -7.14 18.38
CA GLY A 139 -7.76 -6.85 19.47
C GLY A 139 -6.86 -5.66 19.13
N GLU A 140 -5.59 -5.74 19.50
CA GLU A 140 -4.62 -4.66 19.23
C GLU A 140 -3.67 -5.00 18.07
N THR A 141 -3.64 -6.26 17.61
CA THR A 141 -2.57 -6.75 16.72
C THR A 141 -3.01 -7.15 15.33
N GLN A 142 -4.31 -7.34 15.07
CA GLN A 142 -4.77 -7.87 13.79
C GLN A 142 -5.72 -6.89 13.09
N ARG A 143 -5.60 -6.79 11.77
CA ARG A 143 -6.54 -6.07 10.91
C ARG A 143 -6.90 -6.93 9.71
N VAL A 144 -8.17 -6.95 9.34
CA VAL A 144 -8.67 -7.55 8.10
C VAL A 144 -9.59 -6.56 7.42
N GLY A 145 -9.50 -6.45 6.11
CA GLY A 145 -10.31 -5.49 5.38
C GLY A 145 -10.17 -5.59 3.87
N ILE A 146 -10.88 -4.72 3.20
CA ILE A 146 -10.77 -4.52 1.76
C ILE A 146 -10.16 -3.13 1.48
N ARG A 147 -9.44 -3.05 0.37
CA ARG A 147 -8.71 -1.85 -0.03
C ARG A 147 -8.83 -1.65 -1.53
N ALA A 148 -9.12 -0.43 -1.94
CA ALA A 148 -8.97 0.05 -3.29
C ALA A 148 -7.73 0.95 -3.35
N THR A 149 -6.88 0.72 -4.33
CA THR A 149 -5.66 1.52 -4.56
C THR A 149 -5.62 1.92 -6.01
N HIS A 150 -5.44 3.21 -6.28
CA HIS A 150 -5.24 3.78 -7.59
C HIS A 150 -3.79 4.22 -7.75
N TYR A 151 -3.21 3.96 -8.92
CA TYR A 151 -1.86 4.40 -9.27
C TYR A 151 -1.89 5.21 -10.54
N SER A 152 -1.31 6.41 -10.50
CA SER A 152 -1.18 7.27 -11.67
C SER A 152 -0.02 8.25 -11.49
N ASN A 153 0.49 8.79 -12.59
CA ASN A 153 1.56 9.79 -12.52
C ASN A 153 1.03 11.24 -12.40
N ALA A 154 -0.26 11.41 -12.12
CA ALA A 154 -0.92 12.72 -12.00
C ALA A 154 -0.73 13.64 -13.23
N GLY A 155 -0.52 13.07 -14.41
CA GLY A 155 -0.31 13.82 -15.66
C GLY A 155 1.09 14.42 -15.81
N ILE A 156 2.06 14.05 -14.97
CA ILE A 156 3.46 14.48 -15.12
C ILE A 156 4.02 14.03 -16.47
N LYS A 157 3.56 12.87 -16.96
CA LYS A 157 3.95 12.33 -18.26
C LYS A 157 2.74 11.67 -18.94
N GLN A 158 2.67 11.76 -20.26
CA GLN A 158 1.65 11.10 -21.07
C GLN A 158 2.23 9.85 -21.75
N PRO A 159 1.41 8.81 -21.96
CA PRO A 159 0.03 8.65 -21.46
C PRO A 159 -0.02 8.50 -19.93
N ASN A 160 -1.19 8.59 -19.32
CA ASN A 160 -1.42 8.41 -17.89
C ASN A 160 -2.78 7.72 -17.70
N ASP A 161 -2.85 6.45 -18.12
CA ASP A 161 -4.09 5.68 -18.08
C ASP A 161 -4.50 5.34 -16.63
N GLY A 162 -3.53 5.24 -15.74
CA GLY A 162 -3.72 4.79 -14.37
C GLY A 162 -4.02 3.29 -14.28
N ILE A 163 -3.97 2.73 -13.07
CA ILE A 163 -4.41 1.36 -12.79
C ILE A 163 -4.91 1.24 -11.35
N GLU A 164 -5.97 0.46 -11.17
CA GLU A 164 -6.53 0.16 -9.85
C GLU A 164 -6.23 -1.28 -9.42
N SER A 165 -6.14 -1.46 -8.10
CA SER A 165 -6.13 -2.76 -7.44
C SER A 165 -7.20 -2.76 -6.33
N TYR A 166 -8.07 -3.76 -6.34
CA TYR A 166 -9.09 -4.01 -5.32
C TYR A 166 -8.71 -5.28 -4.56
N ALA A 167 -8.31 -5.17 -3.32
CA ALA A 167 -7.68 -6.25 -2.56
C ALA A 167 -8.38 -6.55 -1.24
N LEU A 168 -8.41 -7.82 -0.87
CA LEU A 168 -8.58 -8.27 0.51
C LEU A 168 -7.21 -8.28 1.17
N PHE A 169 -7.10 -7.76 2.39
CA PHE A 169 -5.85 -7.78 3.13
C PHE A 169 -6.01 -8.29 4.56
N TYR A 170 -4.93 -8.84 5.08
CA TYR A 170 -4.75 -9.17 6.48
C TYR A 170 -3.42 -8.62 6.95
N SER A 171 -3.42 -8.02 8.14
CA SER A 171 -2.22 -7.49 8.79
C SER A 171 -2.09 -8.04 10.20
N HIS A 172 -0.83 -8.21 10.63
CA HIS A 172 -0.48 -8.62 11.99
C HIS A 172 0.67 -7.75 12.53
N SER A 173 0.46 -7.14 13.69
CA SER A 173 1.51 -6.41 14.43
C SER A 173 2.35 -7.40 15.24
N LEU A 174 3.66 -7.25 15.17
CA LEU A 174 4.66 -8.09 15.84
C LEU A 174 4.92 -7.66 17.28
#